data_2491fb396deac30f4dcec86749a3c3d3
#
_entry.id   2491fb396deac30f4dcec86749a3c3d3
#
_cell.length_a   1.000
_cell.length_b   1.000
_cell.length_c   1.000
_cell.angle_alpha   90.00
_cell.angle_beta   90.00
_cell.angle_gamma   90.00
#
_symmetry.space_group_name_H-M   'P 1'
#
loop_
_entity.id
_entity.type
_entity.pdbx_description
1 polymer ?
#
loop_
_entity_poly.entity_id
_entity_poly.type
_entity_poly.pdbx_seq_one_letter_code
_entity_poly.pdbx_strand_id
1 'polypeptide(L)'
;DNQGRTFVTGVIEGAPAHAVGVLVGDEIVSADNRPFRPVGSFRGKVGSPVSLEIRRASGAAPITISVSPADLHPNEMFLRGLKESARIIVTDKARIGYVHVWSYASRRIQSALEDLMTDGPLKDADALVWDLRGGWGGAQPQYLDLFNPRAPTMQVTGRNGETGFVDVKWRKPVAMLINEGTRSGKEVLAYGFKEYRLGELIGHRTEGAVLAATAFLTGDDGLLLLAVEDVLVDGQRLEGVGVTPTIEVPFDWRYAAGGDPQLDRAVQVLARA
;
A
#
# COMPACT_ATOMS: atom_id res chain seq x y z
N ASP A 1 4.11 21.33 2.08
CA ASP A 1 3.29 22.15 1.17
C ASP A 1 4.03 23.46 0.79
N ASN A 2 3.39 24.27 -0.04
CA ASN A 2 3.97 25.55 -0.51
C ASN A 2 4.18 26.60 0.59
N GLN A 3 3.69 26.36 1.80
CA GLN A 3 3.89 27.21 2.98
C GLN A 3 5.02 26.71 3.89
N GLY A 4 5.77 25.70 3.44
CA GLY A 4 6.85 25.09 4.20
C GLY A 4 6.43 24.16 5.33
N ARG A 5 5.12 23.83 5.43
CA ARG A 5 4.63 22.88 6.43
C ARG A 5 4.89 21.44 5.95
N THR A 6 5.22 20.56 6.88
CA THR A 6 5.49 19.15 6.61
C THR A 6 4.35 18.30 7.15
N PHE A 7 3.80 17.43 6.30
CA PHE A 7 2.70 16.54 6.65
C PHE A 7 3.08 15.08 6.44
N VAL A 8 2.47 14.21 7.22
CA VAL A 8 2.58 12.76 7.07
C VAL A 8 1.66 12.32 5.93
N THR A 9 2.23 11.74 4.87
CA THR A 9 1.50 11.25 3.70
C THR A 9 1.32 9.73 3.70
N GLY A 10 2.00 9.02 4.61
CA GLY A 10 1.88 7.57 4.76
C GLY A 10 2.50 7.13 6.08
N VAL A 11 1.93 6.09 6.67
CA VAL A 11 2.40 5.48 7.91
C VAL A 11 2.44 3.97 7.69
N ILE A 12 3.65 3.39 7.71
CA ILE A 12 3.81 1.96 7.48
C ILE A 12 3.37 1.21 8.74
N GLU A 13 2.45 0.29 8.57
CA GLU A 13 1.87 -0.51 9.63
C GLU A 13 2.96 -1.33 10.36
N GLY A 14 2.87 -1.40 11.67
CA GLY A 14 3.86 -2.06 12.52
C GLY A 14 5.20 -1.33 12.68
N ALA A 15 5.42 -0.20 11.98
CA ALA A 15 6.62 0.64 12.16
C ALA A 15 6.50 1.56 13.39
N PRO A 16 7.61 2.15 13.88
CA PRO A 16 7.59 2.95 15.11
C PRO A 16 6.57 4.11 15.10
N ALA A 17 6.39 4.81 13.98
CA ALA A 17 5.43 5.89 13.87
C ALA A 17 3.98 5.39 14.03
N HIS A 18 3.64 4.24 13.42
CA HIS A 18 2.35 3.60 13.59
C HIS A 18 2.08 3.20 15.05
N ALA A 19 3.09 2.61 15.71
CA ALA A 19 2.97 2.11 17.08
C ALA A 19 2.67 3.22 18.11
N VAL A 20 3.09 4.47 17.84
CA VAL A 20 2.84 5.64 18.70
C VAL A 20 1.66 6.49 18.25
N GLY A 21 0.91 6.02 17.22
CA GLY A 21 -0.32 6.65 16.78
C GLY A 21 -0.13 7.92 15.95
N VAL A 22 0.97 8.03 15.19
CA VAL A 22 1.07 9.02 14.11
C VAL A 22 0.07 8.63 13.02
N LEU A 23 -0.64 9.61 12.48
CA LEU A 23 -1.68 9.40 11.47
C LEU A 23 -1.32 10.11 10.16
N VAL A 24 -1.85 9.59 9.06
CA VAL A 24 -1.85 10.30 7.78
C VAL A 24 -2.57 11.64 7.98
N GLY A 25 -1.96 12.70 7.48
CA GLY A 25 -2.47 14.06 7.61
C GLY A 25 -1.98 14.83 8.84
N ASP A 26 -1.27 14.21 9.76
CA ASP A 26 -0.62 14.93 10.86
C ASP A 26 0.41 15.93 10.28
N GLU A 27 0.32 17.22 10.68
CA GLU A 27 1.37 18.18 10.42
C GLU A 27 2.48 18.02 11.47
N ILE A 28 3.72 17.82 11.05
CA ILE A 28 4.85 17.77 11.96
C ILE A 28 5.40 19.17 12.15
N VAL A 29 5.18 19.75 13.33
CA VAL A 29 5.53 21.14 13.66
C VAL A 29 7.01 21.22 14.08
N SER A 30 7.44 20.34 15.00
CA SER A 30 8.80 20.34 15.53
C SER A 30 9.26 18.94 15.92
N ALA A 31 10.57 18.78 16.10
CA ALA A 31 11.20 17.61 16.70
C ALA A 31 12.24 18.06 17.72
N ASP A 32 12.14 17.58 18.98
CA ASP A 32 12.99 17.98 20.11
C ASP A 32 13.08 19.51 20.26
N ASN A 33 11.93 20.21 20.15
CA ASN A 33 11.80 21.66 20.22
C ASN A 33 12.61 22.44 19.13
N ARG A 34 12.88 21.80 17.99
CA ARG A 34 13.55 22.40 16.84
C ARG A 34 12.71 22.25 15.59
N PRO A 35 12.83 23.14 14.59
CA PRO A 35 12.16 22.98 13.31
C PRO A 35 12.39 21.58 12.73
N PHE A 36 11.33 20.91 12.31
CA PHE A 36 11.39 19.56 11.78
C PHE A 36 12.19 19.50 10.46
N ARG A 37 13.05 18.49 10.35
CA ARG A 37 13.78 18.17 9.12
C ARG A 37 13.66 16.64 8.90
N PRO A 38 13.08 16.16 7.79
CA PRO A 38 12.72 14.74 7.61
C PRO A 38 13.82 13.73 7.95
N VAL A 39 15.08 14.00 7.53
CA VAL A 39 16.22 13.12 7.85
C VAL A 39 17.00 13.64 9.06
N GLY A 40 17.24 14.97 9.10
CA GLY A 40 18.11 15.58 10.09
C GLY A 40 17.62 15.44 11.52
N SER A 41 16.28 15.43 11.73
CA SER A 41 15.68 15.32 13.06
C SER A 41 15.90 13.95 13.71
N PHE A 42 16.17 12.91 12.90
CA PHE A 42 16.33 11.52 13.37
C PHE A 42 17.75 10.98 13.27
N ARG A 43 18.65 11.69 12.57
CA ARG A 43 20.03 11.23 12.34
C ARG A 43 20.75 10.95 13.66
N GLY A 44 21.31 9.74 13.81
CA GLY A 44 22.06 9.31 14.99
C GLY A 44 21.21 9.05 16.23
N LYS A 45 19.87 8.95 16.09
CA LYS A 45 18.96 8.75 17.20
C LYS A 45 18.23 7.39 17.19
N VAL A 46 18.77 6.41 16.46
CA VAL A 46 18.22 5.05 16.47
C VAL A 46 18.13 4.52 17.91
N GLY A 47 16.96 4.03 18.30
CA GLY A 47 16.67 3.53 19.66
C GLY A 47 16.48 4.62 20.74
N SER A 48 16.70 5.90 20.41
CA SER A 48 16.50 7.01 21.36
C SER A 48 15.19 7.74 21.08
N PRO A 49 14.41 8.11 22.09
CA PRO A 49 13.14 8.80 21.88
C PRO A 49 13.36 10.20 21.29
N VAL A 50 12.56 10.55 20.29
CA VAL A 50 12.45 11.89 19.71
C VAL A 50 11.06 12.41 20.00
N SER A 51 10.98 13.60 20.62
CA SER A 51 9.72 14.29 20.89
C SER A 51 9.24 15.01 19.64
N LEU A 52 8.11 14.60 19.08
CA LEU A 52 7.47 15.27 17.94
C LEU A 52 6.28 16.09 18.44
N GLU A 53 6.23 17.36 18.07
CA GLU A 53 5.00 18.15 18.13
C GLU A 53 4.26 18.00 16.80
N ILE A 54 3.04 17.47 16.86
CA ILE A 54 2.19 17.27 15.70
C ILE A 54 0.88 18.02 15.84
N ARG A 55 0.27 18.41 14.72
CA ARG A 55 -1.05 19.04 14.68
C ARG A 55 -1.98 18.22 13.79
N ARG A 56 -3.11 17.75 14.37
CA ARG A 56 -4.10 16.87 13.70
C ARG A 56 -5.22 17.60 13.01
N ALA A 57 -5.47 18.83 13.37
CA ALA A 57 -6.49 19.65 12.72
C ALA A 57 -5.94 21.06 12.48
N SER A 58 -6.39 21.69 11.41
CA SER A 58 -6.00 23.07 11.10
C SER A 58 -6.37 24.01 12.24
N GLY A 59 -5.40 24.81 12.70
CA GLY A 59 -5.59 25.75 13.80
C GLY A 59 -5.65 25.14 15.21
N ALA A 60 -5.60 23.80 15.36
CA ALA A 60 -5.58 23.18 16.67
C ALA A 60 -4.20 23.34 17.35
N ALA A 61 -4.19 23.27 18.68
CA ALA A 61 -2.95 23.20 19.44
C ALA A 61 -2.17 21.91 19.08
N PRO A 62 -0.84 21.98 18.96
CA PRO A 62 -0.04 20.78 18.78
C PRO A 62 -0.15 19.83 19.97
N ILE A 63 -0.01 18.54 19.71
CA ILE A 63 0.13 17.48 20.72
C ILE A 63 1.55 16.89 20.61
N THR A 64 2.07 16.38 21.72
CA THR A 64 3.40 15.78 21.78
C THR A 64 3.29 14.28 21.67
N ILE A 65 4.05 13.70 20.76
CA ILE A 65 4.22 12.26 20.59
C ILE A 65 5.71 11.91 20.70
N SER A 66 6.04 10.88 21.46
CA SER A 66 7.43 10.37 21.54
C SER A 66 7.59 9.15 20.64
N VAL A 67 8.50 9.21 19.68
CA VAL A 67 8.83 8.11 18.76
C VAL A 67 10.30 7.76 18.85
N SER A 68 10.64 6.49 18.95
CA SER A 68 12.02 6.01 18.86
C SER A 68 12.30 5.51 17.43
N PRO A 69 13.15 6.19 16.66
CA PRO A 69 13.55 5.71 15.34
C PRO A 69 14.20 4.34 15.42
N ALA A 70 13.94 3.49 14.44
CA ALA A 70 14.54 2.18 14.31
C ALA A 70 15.36 2.10 13.02
N ASP A 71 16.42 1.29 13.04
CA ASP A 71 17.10 0.88 11.83
C ASP A 71 16.27 -0.24 11.17
N LEU A 72 15.79 0.02 9.96
CA LEU A 72 14.84 -0.86 9.28
C LEU A 72 15.39 -1.25 7.90
N HIS A 73 15.51 -2.55 7.65
CA HIS A 73 15.77 -3.05 6.32
C HIS A 73 14.47 -2.90 5.46
N PRO A 74 14.48 -2.20 4.31
CA PRO A 74 13.26 -1.86 3.58
C PRO A 74 12.37 -3.06 3.23
N ASN A 75 12.96 -4.18 2.77
CA ASN A 75 12.18 -5.38 2.40
C ASN A 75 11.47 -6.01 3.62
N GLU A 76 12.12 -6.04 4.78
CA GLU A 76 11.52 -6.57 6.01
C GLU A 76 10.45 -5.62 6.56
N MET A 77 10.69 -4.31 6.46
CA MET A 77 9.71 -3.28 6.83
C MET A 77 8.43 -3.40 5.99
N PHE A 78 8.54 -3.52 4.67
CA PHE A 78 7.37 -3.65 3.79
C PHE A 78 6.66 -4.99 3.96
N LEU A 79 7.38 -6.09 4.18
CA LEU A 79 6.78 -7.38 4.48
C LEU A 79 6.02 -7.36 5.81
N ARG A 80 6.58 -6.71 6.81
CA ARG A 80 5.89 -6.50 8.09
C ARG A 80 4.66 -5.62 7.91
N GLY A 81 4.79 -4.48 7.22
CA GLY A 81 3.68 -3.58 6.92
C GLY A 81 2.52 -4.28 6.22
N LEU A 82 2.81 -5.12 5.20
CA LEU A 82 1.81 -5.97 4.55
C LEU A 82 1.04 -6.83 5.57
N LYS A 83 1.76 -7.55 6.43
CA LYS A 83 1.15 -8.46 7.42
C LYS A 83 0.35 -7.74 8.48
N GLU A 84 0.90 -6.64 9.01
CA GLU A 84 0.25 -5.83 10.06
C GLU A 84 -0.95 -5.01 9.52
N SER A 85 -1.00 -4.75 8.23
CA SER A 85 -2.14 -4.08 7.60
C SER A 85 -3.35 -4.99 7.43
N ALA A 86 -3.11 -6.31 7.31
CA ALA A 86 -4.15 -7.28 7.00
C ALA A 86 -5.20 -7.35 8.11
N ARG A 87 -6.45 -7.03 7.77
CA ARG A 87 -7.57 -7.01 8.73
C ARG A 87 -8.91 -7.23 8.03
N ILE A 88 -9.91 -7.58 8.83
CA ILE A 88 -11.31 -7.63 8.39
C ILE A 88 -12.03 -6.37 8.84
N ILE A 89 -12.66 -5.68 7.90
CA ILE A 89 -13.59 -4.58 8.13
C ILE A 89 -14.98 -5.18 8.09
N VAL A 90 -15.67 -5.18 9.23
CA VAL A 90 -17.02 -5.73 9.34
C VAL A 90 -18.03 -4.62 9.06
N THR A 91 -18.94 -4.88 8.12
CA THR A 91 -20.11 -4.04 7.82
C THR A 91 -21.38 -4.81 8.15
N ASP A 92 -22.54 -4.17 8.07
CA ASP A 92 -23.85 -4.83 8.27
C ASP A 92 -24.13 -5.91 7.21
N LYS A 93 -23.38 -5.90 6.09
CA LYS A 93 -23.67 -6.75 4.92
C LYS A 93 -22.56 -7.74 4.57
N ALA A 94 -21.31 -7.42 4.91
CA ALA A 94 -20.15 -8.20 4.46
C ALA A 94 -18.95 -8.03 5.39
N ARG A 95 -18.08 -9.02 5.37
CA ARG A 95 -16.75 -9.04 6.00
C ARG A 95 -15.72 -8.72 4.91
N ILE A 96 -15.22 -7.51 4.89
CA ILE A 96 -14.33 -7.05 3.84
C ILE A 96 -12.89 -7.15 4.32
N GLY A 97 -12.07 -7.95 3.65
CA GLY A 97 -10.64 -8.01 3.86
C GLY A 97 -9.98 -6.72 3.39
N TYR A 98 -8.97 -6.26 4.10
CA TYR A 98 -8.11 -5.16 3.69
C TYR A 98 -6.66 -5.57 3.82
N VAL A 99 -5.85 -5.22 2.83
CA VAL A 99 -4.40 -5.39 2.86
C VAL A 99 -3.71 -4.29 2.08
N HIS A 100 -2.63 -3.72 2.64
CA HIS A 100 -1.83 -2.67 2.01
C HIS A 100 -0.49 -3.22 1.53
N VAL A 101 -0.23 -3.09 0.25
CA VAL A 101 1.03 -3.52 -0.37
C VAL A 101 1.88 -2.31 -0.71
N TRP A 102 2.74 -1.92 0.22
CA TRP A 102 3.67 -0.80 0.04
C TRP A 102 4.67 -0.99 -1.11
N SER A 103 5.09 -2.23 -1.35
CA SER A 103 6.10 -2.52 -2.37
C SER A 103 6.02 -3.98 -2.79
N TYR A 104 6.44 -4.26 -4.02
CA TYR A 104 6.70 -5.59 -4.53
C TYR A 104 8.19 -5.84 -4.83
N ALA A 105 9.09 -5.10 -4.19
CA ALA A 105 10.54 -5.23 -4.41
C ALA A 105 11.10 -6.63 -4.06
N SER A 106 10.31 -7.48 -3.40
CA SER A 106 10.66 -8.86 -3.09
C SER A 106 9.51 -9.80 -3.43
N ARG A 107 9.81 -10.98 -4.03
CA ARG A 107 8.83 -12.04 -4.27
C ARG A 107 8.15 -12.53 -2.99
N ARG A 108 8.81 -12.41 -1.84
CA ARG A 108 8.24 -12.73 -0.51
C ARG A 108 6.98 -11.93 -0.20
N ILE A 109 6.85 -10.73 -0.76
CA ILE A 109 5.64 -9.90 -0.58
C ILE A 109 4.44 -10.56 -1.25
N GLN A 110 4.58 -11.03 -2.50
CA GLN A 110 3.49 -11.71 -3.21
C GLN A 110 3.12 -13.02 -2.51
N SER A 111 4.09 -13.85 -2.13
CA SER A 111 3.81 -15.09 -1.40
C SER A 111 3.10 -14.83 -0.07
N ALA A 112 3.53 -13.81 0.69
CA ALA A 112 2.87 -13.46 1.93
C ALA A 112 1.44 -12.92 1.71
N LEU A 113 1.17 -12.21 0.62
CA LEU A 113 -0.19 -11.80 0.24
C LEU A 113 -1.06 -13.03 -0.04
N GLU A 114 -0.57 -13.98 -0.82
CA GLU A 114 -1.25 -15.23 -1.13
C GLU A 114 -1.56 -16.01 0.16
N ASP A 115 -0.59 -16.17 1.06
CA ASP A 115 -0.77 -16.83 2.36
C ASP A 115 -1.85 -16.14 3.21
N LEU A 116 -1.86 -14.80 3.26
CA LEU A 116 -2.87 -14.02 4.00
C LEU A 116 -4.30 -14.27 3.47
N MET A 117 -4.44 -14.52 2.16
CA MET A 117 -5.72 -14.70 1.48
C MET A 117 -6.20 -16.16 1.48
N THR A 118 -5.31 -17.15 1.49
CA THR A 118 -5.67 -18.57 1.41
C THR A 118 -5.78 -19.24 2.77
N ASP A 119 -4.84 -18.99 3.66
CA ASP A 119 -4.73 -19.64 4.96
C ASP A 119 -4.73 -18.65 6.13
N GLY A 120 -4.50 -17.37 5.83
CA GLY A 120 -4.37 -16.30 6.81
C GLY A 120 -5.68 -15.62 7.18
N PRO A 121 -5.61 -14.45 7.81
CA PRO A 121 -6.77 -13.75 8.37
C PRO A 121 -7.78 -13.28 7.33
N LEU A 122 -7.41 -13.21 6.05
CA LEU A 122 -8.29 -12.73 4.98
C LEU A 122 -9.10 -13.85 4.31
N LYS A 123 -8.80 -15.13 4.57
CA LYS A 123 -9.45 -16.28 3.89
C LYS A 123 -10.99 -16.27 4.00
N ASP A 124 -11.50 -15.86 5.16
CA ASP A 124 -12.92 -15.83 5.48
C ASP A 124 -13.60 -14.50 5.15
N ALA A 125 -12.91 -13.58 4.47
CA ALA A 125 -13.52 -12.35 3.98
C ALA A 125 -14.45 -12.65 2.80
N ASP A 126 -15.52 -11.87 2.67
CA ASP A 126 -16.49 -11.96 1.56
C ASP A 126 -16.00 -11.21 0.33
N ALA A 127 -15.17 -10.19 0.52
CA ALA A 127 -14.58 -9.34 -0.51
C ALA A 127 -13.21 -8.81 -0.04
N LEU A 128 -12.43 -8.20 -0.94
CA LEU A 128 -11.10 -7.68 -0.65
C LEU A 128 -10.92 -6.24 -1.12
N VAL A 129 -10.36 -5.40 -0.27
CA VAL A 129 -9.70 -4.16 -0.66
C VAL A 129 -8.19 -4.42 -0.75
N TRP A 130 -7.66 -4.33 -1.97
CA TRP A 130 -6.25 -4.47 -2.27
C TRP A 130 -5.64 -3.07 -2.46
N ASP A 131 -4.96 -2.57 -1.43
CA ASP A 131 -4.42 -1.21 -1.42
C ASP A 131 -3.00 -1.16 -1.99
N LEU A 132 -2.84 -0.47 -3.12
CA LEU A 132 -1.55 -0.26 -3.80
C LEU A 132 -1.10 1.20 -3.73
N ARG A 133 -1.68 2.02 -2.90
CA ARG A 133 -1.30 3.43 -2.78
C ARG A 133 0.11 3.60 -2.23
N GLY A 134 0.77 4.67 -2.62
CA GLY A 134 2.11 5.04 -2.13
C GLY A 134 3.19 3.99 -2.36
N GLY A 135 4.30 4.13 -1.66
CA GLY A 135 5.39 3.15 -1.59
C GLY A 135 6.18 2.95 -2.89
N TRP A 136 6.68 1.72 -3.11
CA TRP A 136 7.55 1.37 -4.23
C TRP A 136 6.90 0.34 -5.16
N GLY A 137 7.35 0.30 -6.42
CA GLY A 137 6.91 -0.65 -7.43
C GLY A 137 7.43 -2.08 -7.23
N GLY A 138 7.91 -2.71 -8.30
CA GLY A 138 8.53 -4.04 -8.30
C GLY A 138 7.56 -5.19 -8.61
N ALA A 139 6.27 -4.93 -8.82
CA ALA A 139 5.29 -5.94 -9.16
C ALA A 139 5.55 -6.55 -10.55
N GLN A 140 5.12 -7.81 -10.71
CA GLN A 140 5.13 -8.54 -11.96
C GLN A 140 3.70 -8.69 -12.50
N PRO A 141 3.46 -8.62 -13.83
CA PRO A 141 2.12 -8.72 -14.42
C PRO A 141 1.35 -9.98 -13.99
N GLN A 142 2.05 -11.09 -13.84
CA GLN A 142 1.45 -12.38 -13.44
C GLN A 142 0.87 -12.39 -12.02
N TYR A 143 1.12 -11.39 -11.18
CA TYR A 143 0.49 -11.30 -9.87
C TYR A 143 -1.03 -11.10 -9.96
N LEU A 144 -1.54 -10.63 -11.12
CA LEU A 144 -2.97 -10.60 -11.42
C LEU A 144 -3.60 -11.99 -11.55
N ASP A 145 -2.80 -13.04 -11.78
CA ASP A 145 -3.31 -14.41 -11.86
C ASP A 145 -3.94 -14.89 -10.54
N LEU A 146 -3.65 -14.23 -9.44
CA LEU A 146 -4.34 -14.46 -8.16
C LEU A 146 -5.87 -14.29 -8.28
N PHE A 147 -6.30 -13.38 -9.16
CA PHE A 147 -7.71 -13.05 -9.41
C PHE A 147 -8.27 -13.71 -10.67
N ASN A 148 -7.54 -14.66 -11.28
CA ASN A 148 -7.97 -15.32 -12.51
C ASN A 148 -9.14 -16.30 -12.25
N PRO A 149 -10.37 -16.00 -12.73
CA PRO A 149 -11.55 -16.83 -12.46
C PRO A 149 -11.52 -18.16 -13.24
N ARG A 150 -10.64 -18.30 -14.25
CA ARG A 150 -10.56 -19.49 -15.12
C ARG A 150 -9.52 -20.51 -14.64
N ALA A 151 -8.79 -20.24 -13.55
CA ALA A 151 -7.88 -21.23 -13.01
C ALA A 151 -8.66 -22.46 -12.49
N PRO A 152 -8.15 -23.71 -12.69
CA PRO A 152 -8.83 -24.89 -12.21
C PRO A 152 -8.83 -24.96 -10.67
N THR A 153 -9.86 -25.57 -10.11
CA THR A 153 -9.92 -26.02 -8.71
C THR A 153 -9.66 -27.50 -8.63
N MET A 154 -9.20 -27.97 -7.48
CA MET A 154 -9.01 -29.41 -7.22
C MET A 154 -9.92 -29.84 -6.08
N GLN A 155 -10.62 -30.98 -6.28
CA GLN A 155 -11.26 -31.70 -5.20
C GLN A 155 -10.34 -32.86 -4.80
N VAL A 156 -10.04 -32.96 -3.52
CA VAL A 156 -9.23 -34.05 -2.97
C VAL A 156 -10.07 -34.83 -1.96
N THR A 157 -10.02 -36.16 -2.04
CA THR A 157 -10.69 -37.05 -1.10
C THR A 157 -9.66 -37.89 -0.38
N GLY A 158 -9.59 -37.75 0.94
CA GLY A 158 -8.74 -38.55 1.80
C GLY A 158 -9.17 -40.01 1.86
N ARG A 159 -8.28 -40.90 2.33
CA ARG A 159 -8.62 -42.33 2.52
C ARG A 159 -9.70 -42.56 3.59
N ASN A 160 -9.91 -41.59 4.47
CA ASN A 160 -11.01 -41.58 5.46
C ASN A 160 -12.36 -41.15 4.88
N GLY A 161 -12.43 -40.84 3.58
CA GLY A 161 -13.62 -40.35 2.89
C GLY A 161 -13.89 -38.86 3.02
N GLU A 162 -13.08 -38.13 3.79
CA GLU A 162 -13.22 -36.66 3.89
C GLU A 162 -12.83 -36.00 2.57
N THR A 163 -13.66 -35.06 2.12
CA THR A 163 -13.46 -34.33 0.88
C THR A 163 -13.12 -32.88 1.17
N GLY A 164 -12.01 -32.42 0.60
CA GLY A 164 -11.58 -31.03 0.63
C GLY A 164 -11.49 -30.43 -0.77
N PHE A 165 -11.51 -29.10 -0.83
CA PHE A 165 -11.27 -28.36 -2.07
C PHE A 165 -10.00 -27.54 -1.92
N VAL A 166 -9.19 -27.52 -2.98
CA VAL A 166 -8.01 -26.68 -3.10
C VAL A 166 -8.27 -25.67 -4.20
N ASP A 167 -8.41 -24.41 -3.81
CA ASP A 167 -8.46 -23.27 -4.71
C ASP A 167 -7.53 -22.19 -4.18
N VAL A 168 -6.46 -21.94 -4.91
CA VAL A 168 -5.42 -20.97 -4.56
C VAL A 168 -5.69 -19.58 -5.17
N LYS A 169 -6.91 -19.37 -5.72
CA LYS A 169 -7.29 -18.12 -6.37
C LYS A 169 -8.36 -17.39 -5.57
N TRP A 170 -8.27 -16.07 -5.62
CA TRP A 170 -9.29 -15.23 -5.04
C TRP A 170 -10.45 -15.05 -6.03
N ARG A 171 -11.60 -15.66 -5.77
CA ARG A 171 -12.77 -15.61 -6.65
C ARG A 171 -13.90 -14.72 -6.14
N LYS A 172 -13.66 -14.05 -5.02
CA LYS A 172 -14.62 -13.14 -4.39
C LYS A 172 -14.41 -11.72 -4.94
N PRO A 173 -15.37 -10.80 -4.78
CA PRO A 173 -15.21 -9.42 -5.22
C PRO A 173 -13.93 -8.77 -4.69
N VAL A 174 -13.32 -7.92 -5.51
CA VAL A 174 -12.11 -7.18 -5.16
C VAL A 174 -12.20 -5.74 -5.66
N ALA A 175 -11.74 -4.81 -4.86
CA ALA A 175 -11.49 -3.42 -5.27
C ALA A 175 -10.01 -3.09 -5.03
N MET A 176 -9.39 -2.39 -5.98
CA MET A 176 -8.01 -1.93 -5.86
C MET A 176 -7.99 -0.44 -5.55
N LEU A 177 -7.20 -0.04 -4.53
CA LEU A 177 -6.94 1.37 -4.25
C LEU A 177 -5.64 1.82 -4.91
N ILE A 178 -5.69 2.97 -5.57
CA ILE A 178 -4.55 3.64 -6.20
C ILE A 178 -4.53 5.13 -5.89
N ASN A 179 -3.35 5.73 -5.96
CA ASN A 179 -3.18 7.18 -5.88
C ASN A 179 -1.93 7.64 -6.65
N GLU A 180 -1.63 8.93 -6.59
CA GLU A 180 -0.46 9.57 -7.20
C GLU A 180 0.89 9.01 -6.72
N GLY A 181 0.93 8.23 -5.64
CA GLY A 181 2.12 7.51 -5.17
C GLY A 181 2.20 6.06 -5.66
N THR A 182 1.18 5.56 -6.38
CA THR A 182 1.21 4.25 -7.03
C THR A 182 2.09 4.32 -8.26
N ARG A 183 3.19 3.55 -8.30
CA ARG A 183 4.21 3.68 -9.35
C ARG A 183 4.74 2.35 -9.86
N SER A 184 5.39 2.40 -11.04
CA SER A 184 6.15 1.31 -11.65
C SER A 184 5.30 0.04 -11.82
N GLY A 185 5.80 -1.14 -11.44
CA GLY A 185 5.08 -2.39 -11.56
C GLY A 185 3.66 -2.38 -10.94
N LYS A 186 3.38 -1.55 -9.94
CA LYS A 186 2.02 -1.40 -9.41
C LYS A 186 1.08 -0.71 -10.39
N GLU A 187 1.58 0.16 -11.28
CA GLU A 187 0.79 0.73 -12.36
C GLU A 187 0.47 -0.31 -13.44
N VAL A 188 1.40 -1.24 -13.68
CA VAL A 188 1.14 -2.39 -14.58
C VAL A 188 0.02 -3.26 -14.02
N LEU A 189 0.00 -3.51 -12.68
CA LEU A 189 -1.11 -4.21 -12.04
C LEU A 189 -2.42 -3.40 -12.14
N ALA A 190 -2.39 -2.10 -11.87
CA ALA A 190 -3.57 -1.25 -11.93
C ALA A 190 -4.15 -1.19 -13.36
N TYR A 191 -3.28 -1.10 -14.37
CA TYR A 191 -3.67 -1.17 -15.78
C TYR A 191 -4.37 -2.48 -16.10
N GLY A 192 -3.72 -3.63 -15.85
CA GLY A 192 -4.30 -4.95 -16.14
C GLY A 192 -5.55 -5.23 -15.31
N PHE A 193 -5.60 -4.80 -14.04
CA PHE A 193 -6.77 -4.94 -13.19
C PHE A 193 -8.01 -4.25 -13.80
N LYS A 194 -7.82 -3.04 -14.32
CA LYS A 194 -8.87 -2.26 -14.99
C LYS A 194 -9.23 -2.87 -16.36
N GLU A 195 -8.23 -3.16 -17.19
CA GLU A 195 -8.41 -3.63 -18.57
C GLU A 195 -9.12 -4.99 -18.60
N TYR A 196 -8.75 -5.89 -17.68
CA TYR A 196 -9.33 -7.23 -17.58
C TYR A 196 -10.60 -7.27 -16.71
N ARG A 197 -11.06 -6.12 -16.21
CA ARG A 197 -12.28 -5.97 -15.41
C ARG A 197 -12.31 -6.89 -14.19
N LEU A 198 -11.22 -6.96 -13.46
CA LEU A 198 -11.09 -7.82 -12.28
C LEU A 198 -11.87 -7.26 -11.08
N GLY A 199 -12.17 -5.97 -11.07
CA GLY A 199 -12.93 -5.26 -10.04
C GLY A 199 -12.87 -3.75 -10.24
N GLU A 200 -13.32 -2.99 -9.24
CA GLU A 200 -13.29 -1.53 -9.29
C GLU A 200 -11.92 -0.99 -8.90
N LEU A 201 -11.39 -0.07 -9.70
CA LEU A 201 -10.17 0.67 -9.45
C LEU A 201 -10.53 2.03 -8.85
N ILE A 202 -10.22 2.26 -7.58
CA ILE A 202 -10.74 3.39 -6.80
C ILE A 202 -9.60 4.29 -6.31
N GLY A 203 -9.80 5.58 -6.32
CA GLY A 203 -8.86 6.54 -5.77
C GLY A 203 -8.51 7.68 -6.70
N HIS A 204 -7.23 7.90 -6.94
CA HIS A 204 -6.72 8.94 -7.83
C HIS A 204 -5.76 8.35 -8.86
N ARG A 205 -5.54 9.07 -9.98
CA ARG A 205 -4.63 8.66 -11.04
C ARG A 205 -3.23 8.35 -10.50
N THR A 206 -2.62 7.26 -11.00
CA THR A 206 -1.27 6.84 -10.63
C THR A 206 -0.19 7.81 -11.14
N GLU A 207 1.05 7.64 -10.71
CA GLU A 207 2.15 8.57 -10.97
C GLU A 207 2.51 8.69 -12.46
N GLY A 208 2.45 7.60 -13.22
CA GLY A 208 2.97 7.53 -14.58
C GLY A 208 4.49 7.40 -14.62
N ALA A 209 5.05 6.56 -13.75
CA ALA A 209 6.48 6.31 -13.63
C ALA A 209 6.75 4.81 -13.77
N VAL A 210 6.76 4.31 -15.00
CA VAL A 210 6.86 2.86 -15.32
C VAL A 210 8.16 2.45 -15.99
N LEU A 211 9.05 3.39 -16.35
CA LEU A 211 10.33 3.06 -16.96
C LEU A 211 11.13 2.09 -16.11
N ALA A 212 11.73 1.08 -16.73
CA ALA A 212 12.59 0.16 -16.02
C ALA A 212 13.93 0.81 -15.70
N ALA A 213 14.35 0.70 -14.43
CA ALA A 213 15.54 1.36 -13.94
C ALA A 213 16.60 0.36 -13.49
N THR A 214 17.87 0.72 -13.72
CA THR A 214 19.03 0.01 -13.22
C THR A 214 19.75 0.84 -12.15
N ALA A 215 20.23 0.18 -11.11
CA ALA A 215 21.00 0.79 -10.05
C ALA A 215 22.50 0.76 -10.39
N PHE A 216 23.15 1.91 -10.32
CA PHE A 216 24.60 2.08 -10.53
C PHE A 216 25.23 2.57 -9.23
N LEU A 217 26.30 1.91 -8.81
CA LEU A 217 27.13 2.41 -7.72
C LEU A 217 28.00 3.56 -8.21
N THR A 218 28.02 4.66 -7.48
CA THR A 218 28.91 5.79 -7.73
C THR A 218 30.18 5.68 -6.88
N GLY A 219 31.26 6.35 -7.29
CA GLY A 219 32.58 6.22 -6.64
C GLY A 219 32.68 6.77 -5.21
N ASP A 220 31.55 7.34 -4.69
CA ASP A 220 31.41 7.92 -3.35
C ASP A 220 30.43 7.10 -2.47
N ASP A 221 30.29 5.80 -2.75
CA ASP A 221 29.32 4.89 -2.12
C ASP A 221 27.86 5.30 -2.32
N GLY A 222 27.59 6.20 -3.26
CA GLY A 222 26.25 6.59 -3.65
C GLY A 222 25.60 5.55 -4.57
N LEU A 223 24.29 5.56 -4.63
CA LEU A 223 23.49 4.74 -5.53
C LEU A 223 22.69 5.64 -6.48
N LEU A 224 22.96 5.51 -7.78
CA LEU A 224 22.18 6.17 -8.83
C LEU A 224 21.19 5.16 -9.42
N LEU A 225 19.90 5.41 -9.26
CA LEU A 225 18.84 4.67 -9.94
C LEU A 225 18.47 5.44 -11.20
N LEU A 226 18.75 4.84 -12.37
CA LEU A 226 18.54 5.47 -13.66
C LEU A 226 17.60 4.64 -14.53
N ALA A 227 16.59 5.28 -15.10
CA ALA A 227 15.73 4.68 -16.10
C ALA A 227 16.55 4.40 -17.38
N VAL A 228 16.58 3.13 -17.80
CA VAL A 228 17.40 2.67 -18.93
C VAL A 228 16.60 1.95 -20.00
N GLU A 229 15.34 1.59 -19.71
CA GLU A 229 14.47 0.87 -20.64
C GLU A 229 13.10 1.54 -20.70
N ASP A 230 12.55 1.70 -21.92
CA ASP A 230 11.15 2.09 -22.13
C ASP A 230 10.24 0.88 -21.93
N VAL A 231 9.04 1.10 -21.41
CA VAL A 231 8.08 0.04 -21.10
C VAL A 231 6.73 0.35 -21.72
N LEU A 232 6.24 -0.60 -22.52
CA LEU A 232 4.85 -0.59 -23.01
C LEU A 232 4.09 -1.75 -22.36
N VAL A 233 2.90 -1.49 -21.88
CA VAL A 233 1.99 -2.49 -21.30
C VAL A 233 0.86 -2.72 -22.29
N ASP A 234 0.77 -3.93 -22.85
CA ASP A 234 -0.15 -4.27 -23.96
C ASP A 234 -0.09 -3.26 -25.10
N GLY A 235 1.13 -2.78 -25.41
CA GLY A 235 1.36 -1.76 -26.43
C GLY A 235 0.98 -0.33 -26.02
N GLN A 236 0.50 -0.12 -24.80
CA GLN A 236 0.12 1.20 -24.28
C GLN A 236 1.26 1.83 -23.47
N ARG A 237 1.46 3.13 -23.66
CA ARG A 237 2.42 3.92 -22.90
C ARG A 237 1.78 4.43 -21.60
N LEU A 238 2.30 3.99 -20.46
CA LEU A 238 1.87 4.49 -19.16
C LEU A 238 2.81 5.56 -18.61
N GLU A 239 4.05 5.63 -19.09
CA GLU A 239 5.02 6.64 -18.67
C GLU A 239 4.53 8.05 -18.98
N GLY A 240 4.51 8.94 -17.99
CA GLY A 240 3.99 10.30 -18.06
C GLY A 240 2.46 10.39 -18.13
N VAL A 241 1.75 9.25 -18.21
CA VAL A 241 0.29 9.17 -18.33
C VAL A 241 -0.38 8.68 -17.08
N GLY A 242 0.12 7.57 -16.52
CA GLY A 242 -0.48 6.87 -15.39
C GLY A 242 -1.78 6.14 -15.73
N VAL A 243 -2.39 5.52 -14.72
CA VAL A 243 -3.65 4.80 -14.81
C VAL A 243 -4.74 5.58 -14.08
N THR A 244 -5.81 5.92 -14.78
CA THR A 244 -6.97 6.60 -14.20
C THR A 244 -7.89 5.58 -13.53
N PRO A 245 -8.38 5.81 -12.30
CA PRO A 245 -9.31 4.90 -11.64
C PRO A 245 -10.66 4.79 -12.38
N THR A 246 -11.43 3.74 -12.09
CA THR A 246 -12.83 3.61 -12.54
C THR A 246 -13.77 4.46 -11.68
N ILE A 247 -13.42 4.63 -10.40
CA ILE A 247 -14.12 5.51 -9.46
C ILE A 247 -13.11 6.49 -8.88
N GLU A 248 -13.19 7.73 -9.34
CA GLU A 248 -12.32 8.78 -8.80
C GLU A 248 -12.83 9.26 -7.44
N VAL A 249 -11.92 9.29 -6.45
CA VAL A 249 -12.18 9.78 -5.11
C VAL A 249 -11.03 10.70 -4.70
N PRO A 250 -11.18 12.02 -4.86
CA PRO A 250 -10.19 12.99 -4.40
C PRO A 250 -9.94 12.85 -2.90
N PHE A 251 -8.67 12.99 -2.50
CA PHE A 251 -8.30 12.92 -1.09
C PHE A 251 -7.29 14.01 -0.73
N ASP A 252 -7.76 15.04 -0.03
CA ASP A 252 -6.85 15.97 0.65
C ASP A 252 -6.48 15.35 2.01
N TRP A 253 -5.30 14.74 2.05
CA TRP A 253 -4.79 14.08 3.25
C TRP A 253 -4.38 15.03 4.36
N ARG A 254 -4.22 16.34 4.10
CA ARG A 254 -3.85 17.31 5.11
C ARG A 254 -4.93 17.40 6.19
N TYR A 255 -4.52 17.18 7.43
CA TYR A 255 -5.41 17.15 8.60
C TYR A 255 -6.54 16.11 8.50
N ALA A 256 -6.32 15.02 7.76
CA ALA A 256 -7.29 13.94 7.63
C ALA A 256 -7.54 13.20 8.95
N ALA A 257 -6.64 13.33 9.92
CA ALA A 257 -6.73 12.71 11.25
C ALA A 257 -7.02 11.18 11.18
N GLY A 258 -6.46 10.52 10.18
CA GLY A 258 -6.68 9.09 9.92
C GLY A 258 -7.95 8.77 9.11
N GLY A 259 -8.75 9.76 8.70
CA GLY A 259 -9.85 9.56 7.76
C GLY A 259 -9.35 9.13 6.38
N ASP A 260 -10.07 8.24 5.71
CA ASP A 260 -9.70 7.69 4.40
C ASP A 260 -10.94 7.52 3.49
N PRO A 261 -11.34 8.56 2.77
CA PRO A 261 -12.53 8.52 1.91
C PRO A 261 -12.39 7.52 0.75
N GLN A 262 -11.18 7.19 0.32
CA GLN A 262 -10.94 6.20 -0.73
C GLN A 262 -11.20 4.79 -0.21
N LEU A 263 -10.71 4.46 0.99
CA LEU A 263 -11.03 3.20 1.65
C LEU A 263 -12.51 3.08 1.97
N ASP A 264 -13.13 4.13 2.50
CA ASP A 264 -14.56 4.17 2.79
C ASP A 264 -15.38 3.89 1.53
N ARG A 265 -14.97 4.47 0.39
CA ARG A 265 -15.62 4.23 -0.90
C ARG A 265 -15.47 2.78 -1.36
N ALA A 266 -14.29 2.18 -1.23
CA ALA A 266 -14.06 0.79 -1.57
C ALA A 266 -14.93 -0.15 -0.73
N VAL A 267 -15.01 0.08 0.58
CA VAL A 267 -15.86 -0.67 1.49
C VAL A 267 -17.34 -0.55 1.08
N GLN A 268 -17.82 0.65 0.75
CA GLN A 268 -19.20 0.88 0.28
C GLN A 268 -19.52 0.14 -1.02
N VAL A 269 -18.57 0.09 -1.96
CA VAL A 269 -18.72 -0.63 -3.24
C VAL A 269 -18.84 -2.12 -2.98
N LEU A 270 -17.90 -2.68 -2.23
CA LEU A 270 -17.83 -4.12 -1.96
C LEU A 270 -18.98 -4.62 -1.06
N ALA A 271 -19.50 -3.80 -0.17
CA ALA A 271 -20.66 -4.17 0.65
C ALA A 271 -22.00 -4.26 -0.14
N ARG A 272 -21.98 -3.92 -1.44
CA ARG A 272 -23.14 -3.98 -2.35
C ARG A 272 -23.00 -5.07 -3.43
N ALA A 273 -21.80 -5.62 -3.59
CA ALA A 273 -21.48 -6.66 -4.54
C ALA A 273 -21.89 -8.04 -4.02
#